data_44a031a3e3392a0904a5ebba49141af4
#
_entry.id   44a031a3e3392a0904a5ebba49141af4
#
_cell.length_a   1.000
_cell.length_b   1.000
_cell.length_c   1.000
_cell.angle_alpha   90.00
_cell.angle_beta   90.00
_cell.angle_gamma   90.00
#
_symmetry.space_group_name_H-M   'P 1'
#
loop_
_entity.id
_entity.type
_entity.pdbx_description
1 polymer ?
#
loop_
_entity_poly.entity_id
_entity_poly.type
_entity_poly.pdbx_seq_one_letter_code
_entity_poly.pdbx_strand_id
1 'polypeptide(L)'
;MENRINELLESISNNDKYNGCVFWGRGIYFVIGNGKLWEISDDASGSPKGGWFPDIVTGPTDEEDKCLTSLMESLDFDEDFFRELIDDCGEFDEEYVEEYFEENEDEDSLKIYRKIKKKIDGGKTPFATVNDFASALMRYGLDNNCLYYEWEGEFIDLHDNIADTGEERGYFDSMSDEEWVELLENIDDHIVKA
;
A
#
# COMPACT_ATOMS: atom_id res chain seq x y z
N MET A 1 -15.48 28.94 6.97
CA MET A 1 -14.36 28.44 6.17
C MET A 1 -13.95 27.06 6.66
N GLU A 2 -13.60 26.87 7.90
CA GLU A 2 -13.17 25.58 8.48
C GLU A 2 -14.12 24.40 8.18
N ASN A 3 -15.44 24.56 8.34
CA ASN A 3 -16.39 23.51 7.98
C ASN A 3 -16.32 23.10 6.49
N ARG A 4 -16.05 24.06 5.60
CA ARG A 4 -15.92 23.78 4.17
C ARG A 4 -14.65 23.00 3.87
N ILE A 5 -13.55 23.36 4.53
CA ILE A 5 -12.28 22.64 4.43
C ILE A 5 -12.47 21.18 4.86
N ASN A 6 -13.06 20.96 6.03
CA ASN A 6 -13.30 19.61 6.55
C ASN A 6 -14.20 18.77 5.63
N GLU A 7 -15.27 19.35 5.08
CA GLU A 7 -16.14 18.69 4.10
C GLU A 7 -15.39 18.26 2.83
N LEU A 8 -14.48 19.13 2.33
CA LEU A 8 -13.68 18.82 1.16
C LEU A 8 -12.66 17.73 1.45
N LEU A 9 -11.93 17.83 2.56
CA LEU A 9 -10.95 16.80 2.98
C LEU A 9 -11.64 15.45 3.19
N GLU A 10 -12.79 15.41 3.84
CA GLU A 10 -13.58 14.20 4.00
C GLU A 10 -14.07 13.62 2.66
N SER A 11 -14.51 14.48 1.75
CA SER A 11 -14.94 14.06 0.41
C SER A 11 -13.78 13.50 -0.43
N ILE A 12 -12.59 14.08 -0.30
CA ILE A 12 -11.38 13.65 -1.01
C ILE A 12 -10.91 12.31 -0.43
N SER A 13 -10.81 12.19 0.89
CA SER A 13 -10.33 10.98 1.55
C SER A 13 -11.21 9.76 1.30
N ASN A 14 -12.53 9.95 1.21
CA ASN A 14 -13.51 8.88 0.95
C ASN A 14 -13.70 8.55 -0.54
N ASN A 15 -12.96 9.17 -1.44
CA ASN A 15 -13.09 8.92 -2.87
C ASN A 15 -12.01 7.96 -3.36
N ASP A 16 -12.39 6.74 -3.69
CA ASP A 16 -11.48 5.69 -4.18
C ASP A 16 -10.62 6.10 -5.36
N LYS A 17 -11.07 7.08 -6.17
CA LYS A 17 -10.29 7.66 -7.27
C LYS A 17 -8.94 8.20 -6.81
N TYR A 18 -8.90 8.70 -5.58
CA TYR A 18 -7.71 9.34 -5.02
C TYR A 18 -6.89 8.43 -4.11
N ASN A 19 -7.32 7.19 -3.93
CA ASN A 19 -6.59 6.25 -3.09
C ASN A 19 -5.17 6.02 -3.64
N GLY A 20 -4.15 6.15 -2.77
CA GLY A 20 -2.74 6.12 -3.14
C GLY A 20 -2.23 7.40 -3.82
N CYS A 21 -3.01 8.48 -3.84
CA CYS A 21 -2.57 9.76 -4.37
C CYS A 21 -2.00 10.66 -3.28
N VAL A 22 -1.12 11.55 -3.71
CA VAL A 22 -0.43 12.52 -2.86
C VAL A 22 -0.63 13.93 -3.38
N PHE A 23 -0.78 14.89 -2.49
CA PHE A 23 -0.78 16.31 -2.84
C PHE A 23 -0.07 17.15 -1.76
N TRP A 24 0.37 18.34 -2.17
CA TRP A 24 1.06 19.29 -1.31
C TRP A 24 0.16 20.48 -0.99
N GLY A 25 0.13 20.88 0.28
CA GLY A 25 -0.54 22.09 0.72
C GLY A 25 -0.16 22.48 2.14
N ARG A 26 -0.13 23.77 2.41
CA ARG A 26 0.21 24.33 3.73
C ARG A 26 1.54 23.83 4.31
N GLY A 27 2.53 23.58 3.44
CA GLY A 27 3.85 23.13 3.85
C GLY A 27 3.91 21.63 4.23
N ILE A 28 2.86 20.88 3.97
CA ILE A 28 2.73 19.47 4.34
C ILE A 28 2.37 18.64 3.11
N TYR A 29 2.83 17.40 3.05
CA TYR A 29 2.34 16.41 2.11
C TYR A 29 1.16 15.66 2.69
N PHE A 30 0.14 15.49 1.88
CA PHE A 30 -1.04 14.72 2.22
C PHE A 30 -1.09 13.47 1.36
N VAL A 31 -1.24 12.32 2.00
CA VAL A 31 -1.46 11.03 1.35
C VAL A 31 -2.89 10.60 1.59
N ILE A 32 -3.56 10.14 0.53
CA ILE A 32 -4.94 9.67 0.58
C ILE A 32 -4.92 8.14 0.56
N GLY A 33 -5.47 7.52 1.59
CA GLY A 33 -5.53 6.07 1.63
C GLY A 33 -6.48 5.55 2.71
N ASN A 34 -7.13 4.42 2.44
CA ASN A 34 -8.07 3.74 3.31
C ASN A 34 -9.17 4.66 3.90
N GLY A 35 -9.70 5.59 3.08
CA GLY A 35 -10.71 6.53 3.52
C GLY A 35 -10.19 7.59 4.50
N LYS A 36 -8.89 7.77 4.61
CA LYS A 36 -8.23 8.74 5.49
C LYS A 36 -7.29 9.65 4.71
N LEU A 37 -6.99 10.78 5.31
CA LEU A 37 -5.97 11.70 4.87
C LEU A 37 -4.83 11.67 5.89
N TRP A 38 -3.62 11.39 5.41
CA TRP A 38 -2.42 11.27 6.22
C TRP A 38 -1.52 12.46 5.92
N GLU A 39 -1.01 13.09 6.97
CA GLU A 39 -0.07 14.20 6.87
C GLU A 39 1.35 13.66 6.99
N ILE A 40 2.24 14.01 6.04
CA ILE A 40 3.62 13.56 6.04
C ILE A 40 4.54 14.78 6.05
N SER A 41 5.51 14.79 6.95
CA SER A 41 6.50 15.86 6.97
C SER A 41 7.53 15.73 5.84
N ASP A 42 8.11 16.87 5.44
CA ASP A 42 9.04 17.00 4.32
C ASP A 42 10.33 16.16 4.45
N ASP A 43 10.71 15.76 5.66
CA ASP A 43 11.98 15.06 5.89
C ASP A 43 11.89 13.53 5.77
N ALA A 44 10.70 12.96 5.81
CA ALA A 44 10.54 11.50 5.77
C ALA A 44 10.52 10.95 4.34
N SER A 45 10.25 11.80 3.36
CA SER A 45 9.93 11.30 2.03
C SER A 45 10.53 12.17 0.97
N GLY A 46 11.52 12.41 0.58
CA GLY A 46 11.94 13.25 -0.55
C GLY A 46 10.77 14.02 -1.23
N SER A 47 11.03 15.10 -1.85
CA SER A 47 10.01 15.93 -2.51
C SER A 47 9.29 15.14 -3.62
N PRO A 48 7.95 15.12 -3.71
CA PRO A 48 7.24 14.60 -4.88
C PRO A 48 7.71 15.22 -6.19
N LYS A 49 8.21 16.44 -6.16
CA LYS A 49 8.88 17.09 -7.30
C LYS A 49 10.23 16.48 -7.65
N GLY A 50 10.86 15.76 -6.71
CA GLY A 50 12.12 15.06 -6.90
C GLY A 50 11.98 13.63 -7.44
N GLY A 51 10.76 13.15 -7.61
CA GLY A 51 10.50 11.82 -8.17
C GLY A 51 10.71 10.66 -7.19
N TRP A 52 10.76 10.92 -5.90
CA TRP A 52 10.87 9.89 -4.88
C TRP A 52 9.71 10.01 -3.90
N PHE A 53 8.70 9.20 -4.13
CA PHE A 53 7.69 8.89 -3.12
C PHE A 53 7.73 7.38 -2.92
N PRO A 54 7.87 6.88 -1.69
CA PRO A 54 7.83 5.45 -1.46
C PRO A 54 6.45 4.92 -1.88
N ASP A 55 6.42 3.75 -2.48
CA ASP A 55 5.17 3.09 -2.82
C ASP A 55 4.36 2.87 -1.54
N ILE A 56 3.18 3.48 -1.50
CA ILE A 56 2.29 3.35 -0.36
C ILE A 56 1.52 2.06 -0.51
N VAL A 57 1.64 1.22 0.49
CA VAL A 57 0.94 -0.05 0.57
C VAL A 57 -0.12 -0.01 1.67
N THR A 58 -1.17 -0.77 1.47
CA THR A 58 -2.20 -1.05 2.47
C THR A 58 -2.24 -2.54 2.73
N GLY A 59 -2.73 -2.95 3.88
CA GLY A 59 -3.03 -4.35 4.14
C GLY A 59 -3.96 -4.94 3.07
N PRO A 60 -4.10 -6.26 3.00
CA PRO A 60 -5.05 -6.89 2.10
C PRO A 60 -6.48 -6.43 2.42
N THR A 61 -7.34 -6.44 1.42
CA THR A 61 -8.77 -6.21 1.64
C THR A 61 -9.38 -7.34 2.48
N ASP A 62 -10.53 -7.10 3.10
CA ASP A 62 -11.25 -8.14 3.88
C ASP A 62 -11.51 -9.43 3.08
N GLU A 63 -11.70 -9.34 1.77
CA GLU A 63 -11.94 -10.47 0.89
C GLU A 63 -10.65 -11.23 0.60
N GLU A 64 -9.56 -10.51 0.35
CA GLU A 64 -8.23 -11.09 0.18
C GLU A 64 -7.76 -11.76 1.45
N ASP A 65 -7.87 -11.10 2.60
CA ASP A 65 -7.49 -11.61 3.91
C ASP A 65 -8.20 -12.94 4.24
N LYS A 66 -9.52 -12.98 4.07
CA LYS A 66 -10.31 -14.22 4.26
C LYS A 66 -9.90 -15.32 3.30
N CYS A 67 -9.58 -14.97 2.06
CA CYS A 67 -9.13 -15.94 1.06
C CYS A 67 -7.75 -16.47 1.41
N LEU A 68 -6.79 -15.60 1.79
CA LEU A 68 -5.45 -15.97 2.23
C LEU A 68 -5.53 -16.93 3.44
N THR A 69 -6.21 -16.54 4.51
CA THR A 69 -6.40 -17.37 5.70
C THR A 69 -6.93 -18.75 5.34
N SER A 70 -7.98 -18.82 4.51
CA SER A 70 -8.57 -20.09 4.08
C SER A 70 -7.62 -20.94 3.23
N LEU A 71 -6.78 -20.33 2.40
CA LEU A 71 -5.80 -21.03 1.59
C LEU A 71 -4.66 -21.58 2.45
N MET A 72 -4.11 -20.76 3.35
CA MET A 72 -3.05 -21.15 4.29
C MET A 72 -3.49 -22.34 5.14
N GLU A 73 -4.67 -22.27 5.75
CA GLU A 73 -5.22 -23.38 6.54
C GLU A 73 -5.49 -24.65 5.70
N SER A 74 -6.07 -24.50 4.51
CA SER A 74 -6.48 -25.66 3.69
C SER A 74 -5.34 -26.36 2.97
N LEU A 75 -4.23 -25.68 2.75
CA LEU A 75 -3.05 -26.17 2.04
C LEU A 75 -1.83 -26.37 2.94
N ASP A 76 -1.95 -25.97 4.22
CA ASP A 76 -0.91 -26.12 5.25
C ASP A 76 0.39 -25.39 4.88
N PHE A 77 0.32 -24.08 4.60
CA PHE A 77 1.46 -23.20 4.40
C PHE A 77 1.30 -21.94 5.25
N ASP A 78 2.38 -21.22 5.48
CA ASP A 78 2.43 -19.98 6.26
C ASP A 78 2.75 -18.74 5.39
N GLU A 79 2.87 -17.58 6.03
CA GLU A 79 3.12 -16.31 5.37
C GLU A 79 4.52 -16.22 4.74
N ASP A 80 5.47 -17.04 5.20
CA ASP A 80 6.83 -17.06 4.67
C ASP A 80 6.94 -17.84 3.34
N PHE A 81 5.89 -18.56 2.95
CA PHE A 81 5.86 -19.41 1.76
C PHE A 81 6.36 -18.77 0.46
N PHE A 82 6.02 -17.50 0.22
CA PHE A 82 6.54 -16.74 -0.93
C PHE A 82 7.57 -15.69 -0.56
N ARG A 83 7.75 -15.39 0.72
CA ARG A 83 8.69 -14.36 1.15
C ARG A 83 10.13 -14.73 0.77
N GLU A 84 10.54 -15.94 1.07
CA GLU A 84 11.88 -16.44 0.73
C GLU A 84 12.17 -16.38 -0.77
N LEU A 85 11.17 -16.67 -1.61
CA LEU A 85 11.32 -16.61 -3.07
C LEU A 85 11.48 -15.18 -3.59
N ILE A 86 10.82 -14.21 -2.97
CA ILE A 86 10.90 -12.80 -3.35
C ILE A 86 12.24 -12.21 -2.90
N ASP A 87 12.70 -12.55 -1.69
CA ASP A 87 13.98 -12.09 -1.15
C ASP A 87 15.15 -12.55 -2.02
N ASP A 88 15.09 -13.77 -2.57
CA ASP A 88 16.12 -14.31 -3.45
C ASP A 88 16.16 -13.65 -4.84
N CYS A 89 15.04 -13.09 -5.32
CA CYS A 89 14.90 -12.66 -6.71
C CYS A 89 14.67 -11.16 -6.88
N GLY A 90 14.28 -10.44 -5.82
CA GLY A 90 13.86 -9.04 -5.89
C GLY A 90 12.53 -8.79 -6.60
N GLU A 91 12.00 -9.76 -7.34
CA GLU A 91 10.69 -9.73 -8.01
C GLU A 91 10.09 -11.14 -8.04
N PHE A 92 8.75 -11.22 -7.90
CA PHE A 92 8.04 -12.48 -8.04
C PHE A 92 7.78 -12.78 -9.52
N ASP A 93 8.49 -13.79 -10.07
CA ASP A 93 8.35 -14.27 -11.44
C ASP A 93 7.71 -15.66 -11.46
N GLU A 94 6.52 -15.78 -12.07
CA GLU A 94 5.76 -17.05 -12.11
C GLU A 94 6.54 -18.19 -12.81
N GLU A 95 7.36 -17.89 -13.82
CA GLU A 95 8.17 -18.91 -14.50
C GLU A 95 9.30 -19.37 -13.58
N TYR A 96 9.92 -18.44 -12.87
CA TYR A 96 11.01 -18.72 -11.95
C TYR A 96 10.57 -19.56 -10.75
N VAL A 97 9.38 -19.33 -10.21
CA VAL A 97 8.88 -20.05 -9.02
C VAL A 97 8.78 -21.55 -9.23
N GLU A 98 8.29 -22.00 -10.38
CA GLU A 98 8.25 -23.46 -10.66
C GLU A 98 9.67 -24.03 -10.80
N GLU A 99 10.58 -23.33 -11.49
CA GLU A 99 11.97 -23.72 -11.66
C GLU A 99 12.72 -23.77 -10.31
N TYR A 100 12.51 -22.75 -9.46
CA TYR A 100 13.11 -22.68 -8.13
C TYR A 100 12.73 -23.91 -7.26
N PHE A 101 11.45 -24.26 -7.19
CA PHE A 101 11.00 -25.42 -6.41
C PHE A 101 11.53 -26.75 -6.99
N GLU A 102 11.62 -26.85 -8.32
CA GLU A 102 12.18 -28.04 -8.99
C GLU A 102 13.69 -28.18 -8.74
N GLU A 103 14.45 -27.09 -8.82
CA GLU A 103 15.90 -27.08 -8.56
C GLU A 103 16.25 -27.36 -7.11
N ASN A 104 15.40 -26.90 -6.16
CA ASN A 104 15.59 -27.17 -4.72
C ASN A 104 14.98 -28.50 -4.26
N GLU A 105 14.45 -29.32 -5.19
CA GLU A 105 13.80 -30.60 -4.88
C GLU A 105 12.62 -30.47 -3.88
N ASP A 106 11.97 -29.29 -3.82
CA ASP A 106 10.83 -29.03 -2.92
C ASP A 106 9.49 -29.39 -3.58
N GLU A 107 9.24 -30.67 -3.68
CA GLU A 107 8.01 -31.20 -4.27
C GLU A 107 6.72 -30.78 -3.51
N ASP A 108 6.81 -30.52 -2.22
CA ASP A 108 5.62 -30.21 -1.41
C ASP A 108 5.20 -28.77 -1.63
N SER A 109 6.14 -27.81 -1.62
CA SER A 109 5.88 -26.41 -1.98
C SER A 109 5.42 -26.26 -3.42
N LEU A 110 6.00 -26.99 -4.36
CA LEU A 110 5.54 -27.02 -5.75
C LEU A 110 4.09 -27.51 -5.90
N LYS A 111 3.68 -28.50 -5.14
CA LYS A 111 2.28 -28.98 -5.10
C LYS A 111 1.31 -27.92 -4.54
N ILE A 112 1.74 -27.20 -3.50
CA ILE A 112 0.96 -26.09 -2.91
C ILE A 112 0.81 -24.99 -3.96
N TYR A 113 1.91 -24.50 -4.54
CA TYR A 113 1.92 -23.50 -5.57
C TYR A 113 0.98 -23.83 -6.73
N ARG A 114 1.10 -25.03 -7.31
CA ARG A 114 0.24 -25.48 -8.41
C ARG A 114 -1.26 -25.54 -8.04
N LYS A 115 -1.60 -25.83 -6.79
CA LYS A 115 -2.99 -25.79 -6.31
C LYS A 115 -3.51 -24.36 -6.19
N ILE A 116 -2.68 -23.43 -5.72
CA ILE A 116 -3.01 -22.00 -5.64
C ILE A 116 -3.22 -21.45 -7.05
N LYS A 117 -2.25 -21.63 -7.95
CA LYS A 117 -2.32 -21.21 -9.36
C LYS A 117 -3.61 -21.73 -10.02
N LYS A 118 -3.94 -22.99 -9.85
CA LYS A 118 -5.17 -23.56 -10.40
C LYS A 118 -6.46 -22.94 -9.84
N LYS A 119 -6.46 -22.47 -8.61
CA LYS A 119 -7.62 -21.78 -8.03
C LYS A 119 -7.75 -20.37 -8.59
N ILE A 120 -6.63 -19.66 -8.77
CA ILE A 120 -6.57 -18.32 -9.37
C ILE A 120 -7.02 -18.40 -10.84
N ASP A 121 -6.43 -19.26 -11.65
CA ASP A 121 -6.79 -19.46 -13.06
C ASP A 121 -8.26 -19.87 -13.23
N GLY A 122 -8.81 -20.56 -12.25
CA GLY A 122 -10.23 -20.94 -12.21
C GLY A 122 -11.18 -19.82 -11.78
N GLY A 123 -10.69 -18.62 -11.47
CA GLY A 123 -11.49 -17.48 -11.01
C GLY A 123 -12.19 -17.73 -9.68
N LYS A 124 -11.59 -18.51 -8.77
CA LYS A 124 -12.17 -18.90 -7.47
C LYS A 124 -11.57 -18.14 -6.29
N THR A 125 -10.76 -17.11 -6.59
CA THR A 125 -10.11 -16.26 -5.62
C THR A 125 -10.33 -14.80 -6.03
N PRO A 126 -10.13 -13.82 -5.13
CA PRO A 126 -10.16 -12.40 -5.49
C PRO A 126 -8.93 -11.96 -6.32
N PHE A 127 -7.91 -12.82 -6.45
CA PHE A 127 -6.68 -12.53 -7.16
C PHE A 127 -6.83 -12.81 -8.66
N ALA A 128 -6.35 -11.90 -9.50
CA ALA A 128 -6.34 -12.07 -10.95
C ALA A 128 -5.13 -12.90 -11.41
N THR A 129 -3.99 -12.74 -10.73
CA THR A 129 -2.72 -13.40 -11.02
C THR A 129 -2.09 -13.98 -9.75
N VAL A 130 -1.08 -14.82 -9.92
CA VAL A 130 -0.28 -15.31 -8.79
C VAL A 130 0.54 -14.18 -8.18
N ASN A 131 0.93 -13.18 -8.97
CA ASN A 131 1.60 -11.98 -8.45
C ASN A 131 0.69 -11.17 -7.53
N ASP A 132 -0.61 -11.01 -7.86
CA ASP A 132 -1.56 -10.36 -6.96
C ASP A 132 -1.71 -11.13 -5.65
N PHE A 133 -1.73 -12.46 -5.72
CA PHE A 133 -1.76 -13.32 -4.54
C PHE A 133 -0.49 -13.17 -3.68
N ALA A 134 0.69 -13.22 -4.28
CA ALA A 134 1.96 -13.06 -3.59
C ALA A 134 2.08 -11.68 -2.94
N SER A 135 1.71 -10.64 -3.67
CA SER A 135 1.66 -9.25 -3.18
C SER A 135 0.71 -9.08 -1.99
N ALA A 136 -0.46 -9.73 -2.02
CA ALA A 136 -1.39 -9.71 -0.90
C ALA A 136 -0.87 -10.53 0.30
N LEU A 137 -0.21 -11.65 0.05
CA LEU A 137 0.39 -12.48 1.10
C LEU A 137 1.53 -11.75 1.82
N MET A 138 2.35 -11.00 1.11
CA MET A 138 3.39 -10.16 1.73
C MET A 138 2.82 -9.09 2.66
N ARG A 139 1.63 -8.58 2.31
CA ARG A 139 0.91 -7.58 3.12
C ARG A 139 -0.01 -8.20 4.17
N TYR A 140 -0.07 -9.53 4.22
CA TYR A 140 -0.86 -10.24 5.22
C TYR A 140 -0.33 -9.94 6.63
N GLY A 141 -1.24 -9.65 7.54
CA GLY A 141 -0.88 -9.22 8.90
C GLY A 141 -0.74 -7.70 9.09
N LEU A 142 -0.69 -6.91 8.00
CA LEU A 142 -0.76 -5.45 8.11
C LEU A 142 -2.18 -5.02 8.48
N ASP A 143 -2.30 -4.03 9.38
CA ASP A 143 -3.60 -3.45 9.73
C ASP A 143 -4.23 -2.72 8.53
N ASN A 144 -5.40 -3.18 8.08
CA ASN A 144 -6.14 -2.59 6.98
C ASN A 144 -6.59 -1.13 7.23
N ASN A 145 -6.51 -0.66 8.48
CA ASN A 145 -6.81 0.73 8.83
C ASN A 145 -5.58 1.64 8.84
N CYS A 146 -4.40 1.10 8.59
CA CYS A 146 -3.14 1.84 8.54
C CYS A 146 -2.62 1.91 7.10
N LEU A 147 -1.74 2.87 6.85
CA LEU A 147 -0.96 2.97 5.63
C LEU A 147 0.49 2.69 5.94
N TYR A 148 1.12 1.95 5.06
CA TYR A 148 2.52 1.61 5.18
C TYR A 148 3.27 2.07 3.93
N TYR A 149 4.55 2.29 4.04
CA TYR A 149 5.45 2.37 2.90
C TYR A 149 6.51 1.28 3.00
N GLU A 150 6.96 0.80 1.87
CA GLU A 150 8.03 -0.18 1.80
C GLU A 150 9.38 0.53 1.77
N TRP A 151 10.28 0.13 2.67
CA TRP A 151 11.64 0.60 2.71
C TRP A 151 12.57 -0.58 3.03
N GLU A 152 13.50 -0.87 2.12
CA GLU A 152 14.48 -1.97 2.30
C GLU A 152 13.83 -3.32 2.67
N GLY A 153 12.65 -3.62 2.11
CA GLY A 153 11.91 -4.87 2.35
C GLY A 153 11.04 -4.87 3.62
N GLU A 154 11.03 -3.79 4.38
CA GLU A 154 10.18 -3.65 5.57
C GLU A 154 8.98 -2.73 5.28
N PHE A 155 7.83 -3.05 5.90
CA PHE A 155 6.66 -2.19 5.87
C PHE A 155 6.64 -1.29 7.11
N ILE A 156 6.84 0.00 6.90
CA ILE A 156 6.87 1.00 7.96
C ILE A 156 5.53 1.70 8.04
N ASP A 157 4.92 1.72 9.24
CA ASP A 157 3.66 2.43 9.48
C ASP A 157 3.87 3.93 9.32
N LEU A 158 3.11 4.53 8.41
CA LEU A 158 3.12 5.98 8.20
C LEU A 158 2.68 6.76 9.43
N HIS A 159 1.78 6.20 10.25
CA HIS A 159 1.29 6.88 11.45
C HIS A 159 2.39 7.06 12.50
N ASP A 160 3.22 6.05 12.71
CA ASP A 160 4.30 6.13 13.71
C ASP A 160 5.38 7.14 13.30
N ASN A 161 5.62 7.29 12.00
CA ASN A 161 6.58 8.28 11.50
C ASN A 161 6.04 9.73 11.50
N ILE A 162 4.72 9.92 11.44
CA ILE A 162 4.09 11.24 11.43
C ILE A 162 4.04 11.85 12.84
N ALA A 163 3.81 11.02 13.85
CA ALA A 163 3.64 11.48 15.23
C ALA A 163 4.87 12.19 15.79
N ASP A 164 6.07 11.77 15.40
CA ASP A 164 7.32 12.34 15.93
C ASP A 164 7.79 13.63 15.24
N THR A 165 7.28 13.97 14.05
CA THR A 165 7.80 15.10 13.26
C THR A 165 6.85 16.28 13.10
N GLY A 166 5.55 16.07 13.29
CA GLY A 166 4.53 17.09 13.01
C GLY A 166 4.48 18.25 14.00
N GLU A 167 4.82 18.03 15.26
CA GLU A 167 4.76 19.07 16.30
C GLU A 167 6.00 19.95 16.38
N GLU A 168 7.17 19.47 15.97
CA GLU A 168 8.44 20.17 16.22
C GLU A 168 8.84 21.18 15.14
N ARG A 169 8.33 21.14 13.93
CA ARG A 169 8.96 21.85 12.79
C ARG A 169 8.25 23.06 12.24
N GLY A 170 7.00 23.36 12.60
CA GLY A 170 6.35 24.62 12.29
C GLY A 170 6.45 25.08 10.82
N TYR A 171 6.41 24.16 9.87
CA TYR A 171 6.34 24.48 8.45
C TYR A 171 4.94 24.98 8.11
N PHE A 172 4.74 26.25 8.30
CA PHE A 172 3.54 26.92 7.82
C PHE A 172 3.83 27.48 6.45
N ASP A 173 3.31 26.87 5.42
CA ASP A 173 3.05 27.57 4.19
C ASP A 173 2.06 28.69 4.50
N SER A 174 2.29 29.88 3.97
CA SER A 174 1.45 31.06 4.21
C SER A 174 0.09 31.01 3.50
N MET A 175 -0.33 29.82 3.04
CA MET A 175 -1.59 29.61 2.34
C MET A 175 -2.79 29.98 3.20
N SER A 176 -3.59 30.93 2.74
CA SER A 176 -4.83 31.32 3.37
C SER A 176 -5.90 30.22 3.30
N ASP A 177 -6.95 30.33 4.12
CA ASP A 177 -8.07 29.40 4.05
C ASP A 177 -8.77 29.40 2.68
N GLU A 178 -8.84 30.56 2.04
CA GLU A 178 -9.41 30.73 0.71
C GLU A 178 -8.58 29.98 -0.36
N GLU A 179 -7.26 30.13 -0.35
CA GLU A 179 -6.35 29.43 -1.25
C GLU A 179 -6.39 27.92 -0.99
N TRP A 180 -6.50 27.51 0.26
CA TRP A 180 -6.64 26.11 0.64
C TRP A 180 -7.93 25.49 0.11
N VAL A 181 -9.05 26.18 0.23
CA VAL A 181 -10.34 25.75 -0.34
C VAL A 181 -10.26 25.67 -1.87
N GLU A 182 -9.64 26.66 -2.54
CA GLU A 182 -9.47 26.65 -3.98
C GLU A 182 -8.64 25.43 -4.45
N LEU A 183 -7.56 25.10 -3.76
CA LEU A 183 -6.75 23.91 -4.04
C LEU A 183 -7.57 22.64 -3.89
N LEU A 184 -8.30 22.48 -2.77
CA LEU A 184 -9.09 21.28 -2.50
C LEU A 184 -10.27 21.12 -3.47
N GLU A 185 -10.89 22.22 -3.93
CA GLU A 185 -11.95 22.19 -4.95
C GLU A 185 -11.41 21.80 -6.34
N ASN A 186 -10.13 22.03 -6.61
CA ASN A 186 -9.44 21.68 -7.86
C ASN A 186 -8.38 20.59 -7.64
N ILE A 187 -8.60 19.69 -6.71
CA ILE A 187 -7.61 18.68 -6.28
C ILE A 187 -7.05 17.86 -7.43
N ASP A 188 -7.83 17.59 -8.47
CA ASP A 188 -7.40 16.85 -9.66
C ASP A 188 -6.18 17.46 -10.36
N ASP A 189 -5.98 18.78 -10.23
CA ASP A 189 -4.85 19.49 -10.84
C ASP A 189 -3.59 19.48 -9.94
N HIS A 190 -3.72 19.02 -8.70
CA HIS A 190 -2.68 19.10 -7.67
C HIS A 190 -2.22 17.74 -7.16
N ILE A 191 -2.93 16.65 -7.48
CA ILE A 191 -2.57 15.30 -7.05
C ILE A 191 -1.55 14.67 -7.98
N VAL A 192 -0.66 13.89 -7.35
CA VAL A 192 0.25 12.97 -8.05
C VAL A 192 -0.08 11.57 -7.55
N LYS A 193 -0.11 10.59 -8.45
CA LYS A 193 -0.22 9.19 -8.06
C LYS A 193 1.15 8.74 -7.54
N ALA A 194 1.18 8.21 -6.32
CA ALA A 194 2.38 7.59 -5.78
C ALA A 194 2.75 6.34 -6.56
#